data_94a1f1869b696a4970b92b3942006e7b
#
_entry.id   94a1f1869b696a4970b92b3942006e7b
#
_cell.length_a   1.000
_cell.length_b   1.000
_cell.length_c   1.000
_cell.angle_alpha   90.00
_cell.angle_beta   90.00
_cell.angle_gamma   90.00
#
_symmetry.space_group_name_H-M   'P 1'
#
loop_
_entity.id
_entity.type
_entity.pdbx_description
1 polymer ?
#
loop_
_entity_poly.entity_id
_entity_poly.type
_entity_poly.pdbx_seq_one_letter_code
_entity_poly.pdbx_strand_id
1 'polypeptide(L)'
;EYAYTVAEDGGTLFTHLYMGGVAKAELNGTAVELDVTANLPWQGDGKAVVRLGGDAAGTSAQAPARFTLAFRLPGWVGDESAAAAAITATGESESGADSSRVTREIRDGYLYLTGEWRDGDTVTFDFPMPVRMLAANPLVREDAGKVAFVRGPITFCAEEKDNGANLHLLHADVEALLADPSAAKVEEFDFHAGAKGIDDKGQGEVEDVTRRMVKLEVPAWREPLPAAVAAAGEGAAEVPAFAPLYAVYAPVKREPATATLIPYFAWANRGENEMTVWLRG
;
A
#
# COMPACT_ATOMS: atom_id res chain seq x y z
N GLU A 1 16.73 3.41 -11.62
CA GLU A 1 17.25 2.05 -11.87
C GLU A 1 16.34 0.94 -11.31
N TYR A 2 15.77 1.09 -10.11
CA TYR A 2 14.97 0.01 -9.52
C TYR A 2 13.51 -0.02 -9.98
N ALA A 3 12.97 1.06 -10.51
CA ALA A 3 11.57 1.13 -10.94
C ALA A 3 11.41 0.62 -12.37
N TYR A 4 12.43 0.82 -13.21
CA TYR A 4 12.42 0.51 -14.63
C TYR A 4 13.75 -0.10 -15.06
N THR A 5 13.71 -1.15 -15.90
CA THR A 5 14.90 -1.75 -16.50
C THR A 5 14.64 -2.14 -17.95
N VAL A 6 15.70 -2.17 -18.76
CA VAL A 6 15.66 -2.69 -20.12
C VAL A 6 16.22 -4.11 -20.11
N ALA A 7 15.58 -5.03 -20.83
CA ALA A 7 16.08 -6.38 -21.02
C ALA A 7 17.42 -6.38 -21.76
N GLU A 8 18.22 -7.43 -21.58
CA GLU A 8 19.54 -7.57 -22.22
C GLU A 8 19.46 -7.58 -23.77
N ASP A 9 18.33 -8.05 -24.33
CA ASP A 9 18.07 -8.05 -25.76
C ASP A 9 17.73 -6.66 -26.33
N GLY A 10 17.56 -5.64 -25.45
CA GLY A 10 17.22 -4.29 -25.83
C GLY A 10 15.81 -4.10 -26.40
N GLY A 11 14.96 -5.13 -26.34
CA GLY A 11 13.61 -5.09 -26.94
C GLY A 11 12.47 -4.87 -25.94
N THR A 12 12.72 -4.98 -24.62
CA THR A 12 11.70 -4.91 -23.59
C THR A 12 12.05 -3.90 -22.52
N LEU A 13 11.11 -3.01 -22.17
CA LEU A 13 11.17 -2.12 -21.02
C LEU A 13 10.26 -2.67 -19.91
N PHE A 14 10.86 -2.99 -18.77
CA PHE A 14 10.16 -3.45 -17.57
C PHE A 14 9.77 -2.29 -16.66
N THR A 15 8.53 -2.29 -16.21
CA THR A 15 8.01 -1.48 -15.10
C THR A 15 7.87 -2.36 -13.87
N HIS A 16 8.81 -2.28 -12.94
CA HIS A 16 8.83 -3.08 -11.69
C HIS A 16 8.01 -2.44 -10.59
N LEU A 17 8.03 -1.10 -10.55
CA LEU A 17 7.29 -0.30 -9.56
C LEU A 17 6.49 0.78 -10.30
N TYR A 18 5.25 0.94 -9.88
CA TYR A 18 4.35 1.97 -10.40
C TYR A 18 4.60 3.32 -9.71
N MET A 19 5.75 3.88 -9.99
CA MET A 19 6.16 5.19 -9.47
C MET A 19 6.04 6.23 -10.57
N GLY A 20 5.50 7.40 -10.26
CA GLY A 20 5.45 8.53 -11.17
C GLY A 20 6.86 8.98 -11.60
N GLY A 21 7.01 9.32 -12.87
CA GLY A 21 8.27 9.77 -13.45
C GLY A 21 8.43 9.36 -14.90
N VAL A 22 9.57 9.73 -15.49
CA VAL A 22 9.88 9.44 -16.89
C VAL A 22 11.02 8.43 -16.97
N ALA A 23 10.75 7.26 -17.56
CA ALA A 23 11.76 6.28 -17.93
C ALA A 23 12.22 6.53 -19.36
N LYS A 24 13.53 6.68 -19.58
CA LYS A 24 14.13 6.85 -20.92
C LYS A 24 14.94 5.61 -21.26
N ALA A 25 14.68 5.06 -22.45
CA ALA A 25 15.32 3.84 -22.92
C ALA A 25 15.53 3.89 -24.43
N GLU A 26 16.47 3.11 -24.93
CA GLU A 26 16.58 2.76 -26.35
C GLU A 26 16.05 1.33 -26.50
N LEU A 27 14.98 1.16 -27.30
CA LEU A 27 14.34 -0.12 -27.51
C LEU A 27 14.36 -0.45 -29.02
N ASN A 28 15.05 -1.54 -29.38
CA ASN A 28 15.23 -1.94 -30.77
C ASN A 28 15.76 -0.80 -31.68
N GLY A 29 16.66 0.04 -31.13
CA GLY A 29 17.23 1.19 -31.85
C GLY A 29 16.31 2.41 -31.94
N THR A 30 15.21 2.42 -31.19
CA THR A 30 14.31 3.56 -31.06
C THR A 30 14.42 4.18 -29.67
N ALA A 31 14.62 5.49 -29.60
CA ALA A 31 14.55 6.21 -28.34
C ALA A 31 13.09 6.27 -27.88
N VAL A 32 12.83 5.76 -26.70
CA VAL A 32 11.50 5.67 -26.07
C VAL A 32 11.54 6.35 -24.71
N GLU A 33 10.55 7.20 -24.44
CA GLU A 33 10.26 7.71 -23.12
C GLU A 33 8.91 7.14 -22.68
N LEU A 34 8.86 6.58 -21.47
CA LEU A 34 7.64 6.15 -20.81
C LEU A 34 7.35 7.12 -19.66
N ASP A 35 6.36 7.99 -19.85
CA ASP A 35 5.93 8.97 -18.85
C ASP A 35 4.83 8.36 -18.00
N VAL A 36 5.14 8.06 -16.74
CA VAL A 36 4.25 7.37 -15.82
C VAL A 36 3.70 8.32 -14.78
N THR A 37 2.39 8.35 -14.66
CA THR A 37 1.66 8.99 -13.56
C THR A 37 0.93 7.91 -12.78
N ALA A 38 1.11 7.86 -11.46
CA ALA A 38 0.49 6.86 -10.60
C ALA A 38 0.04 7.47 -9.29
N ASN A 39 -1.12 7.05 -8.80
CA ASN A 39 -1.67 7.43 -7.49
C ASN A 39 -1.36 6.38 -6.40
N LEU A 40 -0.59 5.33 -6.74
CA LEU A 40 -0.08 4.40 -5.75
C LEU A 40 0.88 5.10 -4.77
N PRO A 41 0.90 4.71 -3.51
CA PRO A 41 0.23 3.56 -2.92
C PRO A 41 -1.18 3.84 -2.36
N TRP A 42 -1.74 5.02 -2.59
CA TRP A 42 -3.01 5.43 -1.97
C TRP A 42 -4.24 5.04 -2.78
N GLN A 43 -4.14 5.08 -4.09
CA GLN A 43 -5.16 4.64 -5.04
C GLN A 43 -4.51 3.75 -6.10
N GLY A 44 -5.29 2.85 -6.72
CA GLY A 44 -4.76 1.82 -7.62
C GLY A 44 -4.55 2.29 -9.06
N ASP A 45 -4.97 3.50 -9.38
CA ASP A 45 -5.01 4.02 -10.74
C ASP A 45 -3.71 4.71 -11.16
N GLY A 46 -3.50 4.69 -12.46
CA GLY A 46 -2.41 5.39 -13.09
C GLY A 46 -2.36 5.19 -14.59
N LYS A 47 -1.39 5.84 -15.21
CA LYS A 47 -1.24 5.87 -16.64
C LYS A 47 0.23 5.97 -17.03
N ALA A 48 0.63 5.23 -18.05
CA ALA A 48 1.90 5.37 -18.71
C ALA A 48 1.67 5.85 -20.14
N VAL A 49 2.37 6.90 -20.57
CA VAL A 49 2.29 7.47 -21.92
C VAL A 49 3.59 7.15 -22.65
N VAL A 50 3.48 6.53 -23.82
CA VAL A 50 4.61 6.26 -24.70
C VAL A 50 4.95 7.53 -25.47
N ARG A 51 6.22 7.93 -25.42
CA ARG A 51 6.78 8.97 -26.27
C ARG A 51 7.88 8.37 -27.10
N LEU A 52 7.77 8.52 -28.41
CA LEU A 52 8.82 8.08 -29.32
C LEU A 52 9.73 9.28 -29.59
N GLY A 53 11.03 9.11 -29.28
CA GLY A 53 12.01 10.20 -29.37
C GLY A 53 12.22 10.66 -30.79
N GLY A 54 11.82 11.90 -31.04
CA GLY A 54 12.36 12.74 -32.09
C GLY A 54 13.30 13.73 -31.46
N ASP A 55 14.09 14.38 -32.27
CA ASP A 55 14.95 15.50 -31.91
C ASP A 55 14.17 16.54 -31.11
N ALA A 56 14.88 17.31 -30.31
CA ALA A 56 14.36 18.36 -29.41
C ALA A 56 13.48 19.44 -30.10
N ALA A 57 13.16 19.28 -31.39
CA ALA A 57 12.38 20.22 -32.18
C ALA A 57 10.90 19.84 -32.40
N GLY A 58 10.45 18.61 -32.05
CA GLY A 58 9.02 18.26 -32.01
C GLY A 58 8.21 18.37 -33.31
N THR A 59 8.85 18.32 -34.49
CA THR A 59 8.20 18.73 -35.75
C THR A 59 7.87 17.59 -36.73
N SER A 60 8.16 16.33 -36.41
CA SER A 60 7.82 15.20 -37.27
C SER A 60 7.08 14.12 -36.50
N ALA A 61 5.91 13.71 -36.99
CA ALA A 61 5.24 12.51 -36.54
C ALA A 61 6.20 11.31 -36.72
N GLN A 62 6.64 10.74 -35.60
CA GLN A 62 7.57 9.61 -35.63
C GLN A 62 6.88 8.38 -36.18
N ALA A 63 7.60 7.58 -36.96
CA ALA A 63 7.10 6.29 -37.41
C ALA A 63 6.83 5.38 -36.21
N PRO A 64 5.78 4.54 -36.27
CA PRO A 64 5.53 3.55 -35.25
C PRO A 64 6.75 2.65 -35.05
N ALA A 65 6.99 2.26 -33.78
CA ALA A 65 8.12 1.41 -33.40
C ALA A 65 7.65 0.12 -32.73
N ARG A 66 8.36 -0.98 -33.03
CA ARG A 66 8.01 -2.28 -32.45
C ARG A 66 8.89 -2.63 -31.26
N PHE A 67 8.28 -2.77 -30.09
CA PHE A 67 8.93 -3.18 -28.84
C PHE A 67 7.93 -3.77 -27.86
N THR A 68 8.41 -4.17 -26.68
CA THR A 68 7.60 -4.72 -25.60
C THR A 68 7.66 -3.82 -24.38
N LEU A 69 6.50 -3.56 -23.76
CA LEU A 69 6.39 -3.00 -22.43
C LEU A 69 5.94 -4.11 -21.49
N ALA A 70 6.68 -4.33 -20.41
CA ALA A 70 6.37 -5.35 -19.42
C ALA A 70 6.00 -4.69 -18.08
N PHE A 71 4.77 -4.88 -17.63
CA PHE A 71 4.23 -4.34 -16.39
C PHE A 71 4.13 -5.43 -15.34
N ARG A 72 4.75 -5.20 -14.17
CA ARG A 72 4.67 -6.14 -13.06
C ARG A 72 3.22 -6.31 -12.61
N LEU A 73 2.81 -7.56 -12.37
CA LEU A 73 1.51 -7.89 -11.80
C LEU A 73 1.60 -7.90 -10.28
N PRO A 74 0.92 -6.97 -9.57
CA PRO A 74 1.05 -6.88 -8.13
C PRO A 74 0.33 -8.04 -7.43
N GLY A 75 1.06 -8.87 -6.67
CA GLY A 75 0.49 -10.03 -5.97
C GLY A 75 -0.55 -9.69 -4.89
N TRP A 76 -0.67 -8.42 -4.50
CA TRP A 76 -1.71 -7.97 -3.57
C TRP A 76 -3.08 -7.75 -4.25
N VAL A 77 -3.17 -7.72 -5.58
CA VAL A 77 -4.45 -7.63 -6.33
C VAL A 77 -5.20 -8.96 -6.33
N GLY A 78 -4.49 -10.06 -6.23
CA GLY A 78 -5.04 -11.40 -6.33
C GLY A 78 -4.18 -12.30 -7.21
N ASP A 79 -4.80 -13.06 -8.12
CA ASP A 79 -4.03 -13.81 -9.12
C ASP A 79 -3.55 -12.90 -10.27
N GLU A 80 -2.62 -13.44 -11.06
CA GLU A 80 -2.01 -12.71 -12.19
C GLU A 80 -3.04 -12.29 -13.24
N SER A 81 -4.10 -13.08 -13.45
CA SER A 81 -5.15 -12.77 -14.42
C SER A 81 -5.97 -11.57 -13.98
N ALA A 82 -6.34 -11.49 -12.69
CA ALA A 82 -7.04 -10.34 -12.13
C ALA A 82 -6.19 -9.07 -12.19
N ALA A 83 -4.91 -9.18 -11.86
CA ALA A 83 -3.99 -8.06 -11.95
C ALA A 83 -3.77 -7.60 -13.40
N ALA A 84 -3.66 -8.54 -14.35
CA ALA A 84 -3.53 -8.22 -15.76
C ALA A 84 -4.80 -7.58 -16.35
N ALA A 85 -5.98 -8.00 -15.89
CA ALA A 85 -7.26 -7.41 -16.32
C ALA A 85 -7.42 -5.94 -15.91
N ALA A 86 -6.72 -5.51 -14.85
CA ALA A 86 -6.69 -4.12 -14.42
C ALA A 86 -5.79 -3.21 -15.26
N ILE A 87 -5.10 -3.76 -16.27
CA ILE A 87 -4.19 -3.02 -17.17
C ILE A 87 -4.78 -3.07 -18.58
N THR A 88 -4.88 -1.91 -19.24
CA THR A 88 -5.32 -1.80 -20.63
C THR A 88 -4.38 -0.92 -21.44
N ALA A 89 -4.20 -1.24 -22.71
CA ALA A 89 -3.30 -0.49 -23.60
C ALA A 89 -3.98 -0.03 -24.87
N THR A 90 -3.60 1.14 -25.35
CA THR A 90 -3.97 1.60 -26.69
C THR A 90 -3.46 0.61 -27.75
N GLY A 91 -4.34 0.23 -28.69
CA GLY A 91 -3.97 -0.70 -29.77
C GLY A 91 -4.26 -2.16 -29.45
N GLU A 92 -4.71 -2.51 -28.24
CA GLU A 92 -5.39 -3.78 -27.99
C GLU A 92 -6.78 -3.76 -28.63
N SER A 93 -7.24 -4.89 -29.13
CA SER A 93 -8.61 -5.03 -29.64
C SER A 93 -9.51 -5.61 -28.56
N GLU A 94 -10.62 -4.96 -28.25
CA GLU A 94 -11.62 -5.44 -27.28
C GLU A 94 -12.34 -6.73 -27.72
N SER A 95 -12.23 -7.12 -28.99
CA SER A 95 -13.02 -8.21 -29.57
C SER A 95 -12.19 -9.36 -30.17
N GLY A 96 -10.88 -9.42 -29.90
CA GLY A 96 -10.04 -10.50 -30.46
C GLY A 96 -9.95 -10.48 -32.00
N ALA A 97 -10.29 -9.37 -32.63
CA ALA A 97 -10.21 -9.22 -34.09
C ALA A 97 -8.75 -9.09 -34.56
N ASP A 98 -8.49 -9.55 -35.76
CA ASP A 98 -7.20 -9.63 -36.43
C ASP A 98 -6.48 -8.28 -36.69
N SER A 99 -6.94 -7.20 -36.06
CA SER A 99 -6.46 -5.82 -36.19
C SER A 99 -5.72 -5.26 -34.94
N SER A 100 -5.47 -6.09 -33.93
CA SER A 100 -4.73 -5.65 -32.73
C SER A 100 -3.27 -5.33 -33.08
N ARG A 101 -2.84 -4.09 -32.77
CA ARG A 101 -1.43 -3.68 -32.95
C ARG A 101 -0.55 -4.17 -31.81
N VAL A 102 -1.15 -4.39 -30.64
CA VAL A 102 -0.49 -4.80 -29.39
C VAL A 102 -1.11 -6.11 -28.91
N THR A 103 -0.28 -7.08 -28.66
CA THR A 103 -0.66 -8.39 -28.09
C THR A 103 -0.25 -8.45 -26.63
N ARG A 104 -0.97 -9.25 -25.82
CA ARG A 104 -0.70 -9.42 -24.39
C ARG A 104 -0.37 -10.85 -24.06
N GLU A 105 0.60 -11.03 -23.17
CA GLU A 105 1.03 -12.31 -22.63
C GLU A 105 1.34 -12.16 -21.14
N ILE A 106 0.87 -13.09 -20.29
CA ILE A 106 1.22 -13.14 -18.88
C ILE A 106 2.29 -14.20 -18.69
N ARG A 107 3.41 -13.82 -18.11
CA ARG A 107 4.46 -14.75 -17.68
C ARG A 107 5.35 -14.14 -16.61
N ASP A 108 5.90 -14.97 -15.75
CA ASP A 108 6.90 -14.60 -14.75
C ASP A 108 6.49 -13.40 -13.86
N GLY A 109 5.19 -13.24 -13.58
CA GLY A 109 4.66 -12.15 -12.76
C GLY A 109 4.54 -10.81 -13.49
N TYR A 110 4.61 -10.80 -14.83
CA TYR A 110 4.47 -9.61 -15.66
C TYR A 110 3.42 -9.80 -16.75
N LEU A 111 2.77 -8.70 -17.09
CA LEU A 111 2.02 -8.54 -18.33
C LEU A 111 2.94 -7.95 -19.40
N TYR A 112 3.22 -8.72 -20.45
CA TYR A 112 3.96 -8.28 -21.61
C TYR A 112 2.98 -7.76 -22.66
N LEU A 113 3.18 -6.51 -23.07
CA LEU A 113 2.43 -5.82 -24.11
C LEU A 113 3.39 -5.63 -25.29
N THR A 114 3.31 -6.54 -26.27
CA THR A 114 4.22 -6.55 -27.42
C THR A 114 3.51 -6.07 -28.66
N GLY A 115 4.07 -5.10 -29.33
CA GLY A 115 3.43 -4.62 -30.55
C GLY A 115 4.07 -3.40 -31.19
N GLU A 116 3.31 -2.80 -32.09
CA GLU A 116 3.64 -1.56 -32.75
C GLU A 116 3.07 -0.39 -31.99
N TRP A 117 3.95 0.40 -31.39
CA TRP A 117 3.61 1.56 -30.58
C TRP A 117 3.76 2.85 -31.37
N ARG A 118 2.89 3.80 -31.10
CA ARG A 118 2.88 5.14 -31.67
C ARG A 118 3.11 6.19 -30.60
N ASP A 119 3.62 7.34 -30.97
CA ASP A 119 3.73 8.46 -30.05
C ASP A 119 2.36 8.84 -29.49
N GLY A 120 2.27 8.97 -28.17
CA GLY A 120 1.04 9.24 -27.45
C GLY A 120 0.20 8.01 -27.09
N ASP A 121 0.56 6.80 -27.51
CA ASP A 121 -0.10 5.57 -27.04
C ASP A 121 0.01 5.47 -25.52
N THR A 122 -0.98 4.84 -24.90
CA THR A 122 -1.08 4.78 -23.44
C THR A 122 -1.32 3.39 -22.92
N VAL A 123 -0.77 3.13 -21.73
CA VAL A 123 -1.15 2.00 -20.88
C VAL A 123 -1.78 2.59 -19.61
N THR A 124 -3.02 2.22 -19.31
CA THR A 124 -3.70 2.60 -18.09
C THR A 124 -3.80 1.40 -17.16
N PHE A 125 -3.78 1.65 -15.86
CA PHE A 125 -3.99 0.62 -14.85
C PHE A 125 -4.89 1.16 -13.75
N ASP A 126 -5.74 0.27 -13.21
CA ASP A 126 -6.63 0.57 -12.08
C ASP A 126 -6.74 -0.69 -11.21
N PHE A 127 -5.80 -0.85 -10.29
CA PHE A 127 -5.72 -1.99 -9.40
C PHE A 127 -6.73 -1.87 -8.25
N PRO A 128 -7.62 -2.84 -8.05
CA PRO A 128 -8.53 -2.83 -6.91
C PRO A 128 -7.73 -2.89 -5.60
N MET A 129 -8.08 -2.02 -4.65
CA MET A 129 -7.40 -1.88 -3.36
C MET A 129 -8.37 -2.03 -2.18
N PRO A 130 -9.02 -3.18 -2.00
CA PRO A 130 -9.82 -3.43 -0.82
C PRO A 130 -8.94 -3.54 0.43
N VAL A 131 -9.52 -3.22 1.58
CA VAL A 131 -8.90 -3.58 2.87
C VAL A 131 -8.99 -5.09 3.04
N ARG A 132 -7.87 -5.72 3.38
CA ARG A 132 -7.78 -7.16 3.61
C ARG A 132 -7.26 -7.46 4.99
N MET A 133 -7.83 -8.44 5.64
CA MET A 133 -7.30 -9.04 6.87
C MET A 133 -6.36 -10.20 6.50
N LEU A 134 -5.19 -10.21 7.10
CA LEU A 134 -4.23 -11.31 7.02
C LEU A 134 -4.15 -12.03 8.35
N ALA A 135 -4.10 -13.35 8.31
CA ALA A 135 -3.74 -14.20 9.43
C ALA A 135 -2.35 -14.80 9.19
N ALA A 136 -1.56 -14.91 10.23
CA ALA A 136 -0.26 -15.57 10.13
C ALA A 136 -0.44 -17.10 9.93
N ASN A 137 0.59 -17.74 9.35
CA ASN A 137 0.65 -19.20 9.32
C ASN A 137 0.58 -19.72 10.76
N PRO A 138 -0.21 -20.80 11.04
CA PRO A 138 -0.34 -21.36 12.39
C PRO A 138 0.97 -21.77 13.07
N LEU A 139 2.06 -21.93 12.32
CA LEU A 139 3.39 -22.18 12.88
C LEU A 139 4.06 -20.92 13.48
N VAL A 140 3.54 -19.72 13.19
CA VAL A 140 3.96 -18.45 13.81
C VAL A 140 3.16 -18.28 15.10
N ARG A 141 3.70 -18.79 16.19
CA ARG A 141 3.00 -18.92 17.49
C ARG A 141 2.63 -17.55 18.09
N GLU A 142 3.49 -16.57 17.91
CA GLU A 142 3.35 -15.22 18.45
C GLU A 142 2.13 -14.49 17.90
N ASP A 143 1.70 -14.85 16.69
CA ASP A 143 0.59 -14.21 15.98
C ASP A 143 -0.66 -15.10 15.91
N ALA A 144 -0.66 -16.22 16.62
CA ALA A 144 -1.84 -17.11 16.69
C ALA A 144 -3.06 -16.36 17.27
N GLY A 145 -4.19 -16.42 16.57
CA GLY A 145 -5.43 -15.71 16.96
C GLY A 145 -5.40 -14.21 16.76
N LYS A 146 -4.46 -13.71 15.94
CA LYS A 146 -4.36 -12.32 15.57
C LYS A 146 -4.57 -12.10 14.07
N VAL A 147 -4.93 -10.88 13.72
CA VAL A 147 -5.07 -10.41 12.34
C VAL A 147 -4.29 -9.12 12.11
N ALA A 148 -3.78 -8.95 10.91
CA ALA A 148 -3.17 -7.70 10.44
C ALA A 148 -3.97 -7.15 9.26
N PHE A 149 -3.91 -5.84 9.07
CA PHE A 149 -4.64 -5.16 8.01
C PHE A 149 -3.69 -4.63 6.95
N VAL A 150 -4.07 -4.88 5.69
CA VAL A 150 -3.33 -4.41 4.52
C VAL A 150 -4.29 -3.80 3.50
N ARG A 151 -3.81 -2.81 2.75
CA ARG A 151 -4.53 -2.25 1.61
C ARG A 151 -3.54 -1.94 0.49
N GLY A 152 -3.77 -2.54 -0.67
CA GLY A 152 -2.76 -2.52 -1.73
C GLY A 152 -1.39 -3.01 -1.23
N PRO A 153 -0.32 -2.26 -1.47
CA PRO A 153 1.03 -2.62 -1.02
C PRO A 153 1.33 -2.24 0.45
N ILE A 154 0.39 -1.59 1.16
CA ILE A 154 0.62 -1.02 2.48
C ILE A 154 0.10 -1.93 3.58
N THR A 155 0.95 -2.19 4.57
CA THR A 155 0.57 -2.75 5.87
C THR A 155 0.24 -1.62 6.83
N PHE A 156 -0.76 -1.81 7.69
CA PHE A 156 -1.23 -0.83 8.67
C PHE A 156 -0.95 -1.30 10.09
N CYS A 157 -0.83 -0.36 11.01
CA CYS A 157 -0.63 -0.63 12.45
C CYS A 157 -1.49 0.31 13.31
N ALA A 158 -1.82 -0.13 14.50
CA ALA A 158 -2.40 0.70 15.55
C ALA A 158 -1.29 1.37 16.35
N GLU A 159 -1.42 2.67 16.62
CA GLU A 159 -0.61 3.41 17.60
C GLU A 159 -1.47 3.78 18.82
N GLU A 160 -0.84 3.80 19.98
CA GLU A 160 -1.45 4.26 21.23
C GLU A 160 -2.06 5.66 21.08
N LYS A 161 -1.39 6.53 20.33
CA LYS A 161 -1.80 7.92 20.10
C LYS A 161 -3.20 8.06 19.50
N ASP A 162 -3.61 7.10 18.68
CA ASP A 162 -4.93 7.10 18.03
C ASP A 162 -5.93 6.20 18.76
N ASN A 163 -5.44 5.23 19.51
CA ASN A 163 -6.26 4.15 20.08
C ASN A 163 -6.25 4.10 21.61
N GLY A 164 -5.45 4.95 22.28
CA GLY A 164 -5.21 4.88 23.72
C GLY A 164 -4.25 3.75 24.11
N ALA A 165 -3.73 3.83 25.31
CA ALA A 165 -2.73 2.91 25.85
C ALA A 165 -3.24 1.45 25.96
N ASN A 166 -2.31 0.53 26.14
CA ASN A 166 -2.60 -0.91 26.27
C ASN A 166 -3.25 -1.51 25.01
N LEU A 167 -2.57 -1.38 23.87
CA LEU A 167 -3.07 -1.88 22.58
C LEU A 167 -3.37 -3.38 22.58
N HIS A 168 -2.78 -4.16 23.50
CA HIS A 168 -3.10 -5.58 23.67
C HIS A 168 -4.54 -5.86 24.15
N LEU A 169 -5.26 -4.82 24.62
CA LEU A 169 -6.68 -4.88 24.98
C LEU A 169 -7.62 -4.47 23.82
N LEU A 170 -7.06 -4.07 22.68
CA LEU A 170 -7.80 -3.75 21.46
C LEU A 170 -7.89 -4.99 20.59
N HIS A 171 -9.11 -5.39 20.24
CA HIS A 171 -9.43 -6.58 19.45
C HIS A 171 -10.14 -6.18 18.16
N ALA A 172 -9.74 -6.72 17.02
CA ALA A 172 -10.51 -6.55 15.78
C ALA A 172 -11.85 -7.31 15.86
N ASP A 173 -12.93 -6.69 15.41
CA ASP A 173 -14.21 -7.39 15.22
C ASP A 173 -14.16 -8.17 13.90
N VAL A 174 -13.51 -9.34 13.94
CA VAL A 174 -13.33 -10.21 12.77
C VAL A 174 -14.67 -10.69 12.23
N GLU A 175 -15.65 -10.96 13.09
CA GLU A 175 -16.98 -11.43 12.65
C GLU A 175 -17.71 -10.35 11.85
N ALA A 176 -17.73 -9.11 12.32
CA ALA A 176 -18.32 -7.99 11.59
C ALA A 176 -17.62 -7.75 10.26
N LEU A 177 -16.29 -7.81 10.23
CA LEU A 177 -15.50 -7.58 9.02
C LEU A 177 -15.61 -8.71 7.98
N LEU A 178 -15.82 -9.95 8.42
CA LEU A 178 -16.11 -11.07 7.51
C LEU A 178 -17.54 -10.99 6.97
N ALA A 179 -18.49 -10.53 7.78
CA ALA A 179 -19.88 -10.35 7.35
C ALA A 179 -20.04 -9.16 6.39
N ASP A 180 -19.32 -8.07 6.63
CA ASP A 180 -19.30 -6.88 5.80
C ASP A 180 -17.89 -6.28 5.70
N PRO A 181 -17.12 -6.64 4.68
CA PRO A 181 -15.78 -6.07 4.47
C PRO A 181 -15.78 -4.54 4.29
N SER A 182 -16.91 -3.93 3.89
CA SER A 182 -17.02 -2.47 3.73
C SER A 182 -17.11 -1.72 5.06
N ALA A 183 -17.29 -2.44 6.17
CA ALA A 183 -17.20 -1.88 7.52
C ALA A 183 -15.80 -1.34 7.85
N ALA A 184 -14.76 -1.84 7.16
CA ALA A 184 -13.42 -1.25 7.19
C ALA A 184 -13.40 0.01 6.33
N LYS A 185 -13.42 1.19 6.96
CA LYS A 185 -13.43 2.47 6.27
C LYS A 185 -12.01 2.90 5.91
N VAL A 186 -11.88 3.55 4.76
CA VAL A 186 -10.64 4.13 4.25
C VAL A 186 -10.80 5.64 4.24
N GLU A 187 -9.96 6.35 4.97
CA GLU A 187 -10.04 7.80 5.10
C GLU A 187 -8.70 8.46 4.79
N GLU A 188 -8.72 9.53 4.02
CA GLU A 188 -7.56 10.39 3.83
C GLU A 188 -7.36 11.29 5.05
N PHE A 189 -6.13 11.48 5.47
CA PHE A 189 -5.78 12.38 6.58
C PHE A 189 -4.43 13.05 6.35
N ASP A 190 -4.24 14.19 6.98
CA ASP A 190 -2.97 14.88 6.98
C ASP A 190 -2.12 14.35 8.13
N PHE A 191 -1.06 13.63 7.78
CA PHE A 191 -0.11 13.09 8.74
C PHE A 191 0.95 14.14 9.05
N HIS A 192 1.08 14.49 10.32
CA HIS A 192 2.09 15.42 10.81
C HIS A 192 3.22 14.64 11.47
N ALA A 193 4.36 14.58 10.82
CA ALA A 193 5.56 14.00 11.38
C ALA A 193 6.24 15.07 12.26
N GLY A 194 6.06 14.97 13.57
CA GLY A 194 6.77 15.81 14.54
C GLY A 194 8.18 15.29 14.77
N ALA A 195 9.01 15.22 13.73
CA ALA A 195 10.40 14.81 13.88
C ALA A 195 11.22 15.98 14.45
N LYS A 196 11.61 15.89 15.71
CA LYS A 196 12.80 16.60 16.18
C LYS A 196 14.01 15.91 15.56
N GLY A 197 14.36 16.28 14.34
CA GLY A 197 15.65 15.91 13.76
C GLY A 197 16.72 16.73 14.43
N ILE A 198 17.69 16.04 14.97
CA ILE A 198 18.95 16.65 15.34
C ILE A 198 19.81 16.61 14.07
N ASP A 199 20.25 17.76 13.55
CA ASP A 199 21.22 17.79 12.48
C ASP A 199 22.56 17.22 12.97
N ASP A 200 23.49 16.93 12.07
CA ASP A 200 24.84 16.39 12.38
C ASP A 200 25.64 17.28 13.35
N LYS A 201 25.11 18.42 13.75
CA LYS A 201 25.68 19.41 14.69
C LYS A 201 24.89 19.53 15.99
N GLY A 202 23.84 18.72 16.19
CA GLY A 202 23.01 18.77 17.40
C GLY A 202 22.11 20.00 17.52
N GLN A 203 21.84 20.71 16.43
CA GLN A 203 20.98 21.87 16.37
C GLN A 203 20.01 21.73 15.18
N GLY A 204 18.73 21.93 15.39
CA GLY A 204 17.75 22.08 14.33
C GLY A 204 16.34 21.79 14.80
N GLU A 205 15.42 22.71 14.57
CA GLU A 205 14.01 22.43 14.45
C GLU A 205 13.81 21.75 13.08
N VAL A 206 13.39 20.49 13.05
CA VAL A 206 12.96 19.86 11.81
C VAL A 206 11.60 20.44 11.46
N GLU A 207 11.45 20.93 10.24
CA GLU A 207 10.16 21.35 9.70
C GLU A 207 9.12 20.27 9.92
N ASP A 208 7.95 20.65 10.45
CA ASP A 208 6.77 19.80 10.54
C ASP A 208 6.37 19.37 9.13
N VAL A 209 6.68 18.13 8.77
CA VAL A 209 6.39 17.60 7.44
C VAL A 209 4.97 17.04 7.45
N THR A 210 4.04 17.80 6.91
CA THR A 210 2.69 17.32 6.64
C THR A 210 2.66 16.51 5.35
N ARG A 211 2.12 15.30 5.41
CA ARG A 211 1.90 14.42 4.26
C ARG A 211 0.48 13.90 4.26
N ARG A 212 -0.18 14.00 3.10
CA ARG A 212 -1.48 13.37 2.91
C ARG A 212 -1.29 11.87 2.78
N MET A 213 -1.98 11.12 3.64
CA MET A 213 -1.93 9.67 3.72
C MET A 213 -3.34 9.09 3.87
N VAL A 214 -3.42 7.77 3.89
CA VAL A 214 -4.65 7.03 4.15
C VAL A 214 -4.53 6.32 5.49
N LYS A 215 -5.56 6.41 6.32
CA LYS A 215 -5.77 5.60 7.52
C LYS A 215 -6.95 4.63 7.31
N LEU A 216 -6.99 3.59 8.11
CA LEU A 216 -8.13 2.69 8.18
C LEU A 216 -8.85 2.87 9.51
N GLU A 217 -10.17 2.85 9.49
CA GLU A 217 -11.00 2.72 10.66
C GLU A 217 -11.75 1.39 10.59
N VAL A 218 -11.46 0.49 11.51
CA VAL A 218 -12.01 -0.85 11.51
C VAL A 218 -12.83 -1.11 12.77
N PRO A 219 -13.98 -1.82 12.67
CA PRO A 219 -14.73 -2.26 13.83
C PRO A 219 -13.83 -3.05 14.79
N ALA A 220 -13.97 -2.76 16.06
CA ALA A 220 -13.14 -3.35 17.09
C ALA A 220 -13.91 -3.50 18.40
N TRP A 221 -13.31 -4.22 19.34
CA TRP A 221 -13.72 -4.37 20.72
C TRP A 221 -12.58 -3.97 21.64
N ARG A 222 -12.88 -3.35 22.75
CA ARG A 222 -11.89 -3.06 23.78
C ARG A 222 -12.24 -3.76 25.08
N GLU A 223 -11.25 -4.42 25.66
CA GLU A 223 -11.35 -4.95 27.02
C GLU A 223 -11.13 -3.79 28.01
N PRO A 224 -12.02 -3.59 29.00
CA PRO A 224 -11.82 -2.57 30.00
C PRO A 224 -10.65 -2.96 30.93
N LEU A 225 -9.90 -1.97 31.38
CA LEU A 225 -8.95 -2.17 32.47
C LEU A 225 -9.72 -2.54 33.75
N PRO A 226 -9.16 -3.42 34.60
CA PRO A 226 -9.73 -3.68 35.91
C PRO A 226 -9.90 -2.37 36.71
N ALA A 227 -11.02 -2.23 37.42
CA ALA A 227 -11.37 -0.99 38.12
C ALA A 227 -10.26 -0.47 39.07
N ALA A 228 -9.49 -1.36 39.67
CA ALA A 228 -8.36 -1.01 40.53
C ALA A 228 -7.20 -0.33 39.72
N VAL A 229 -7.04 -0.64 38.46
CA VAL A 229 -6.02 -0.04 37.57
C VAL A 229 -6.55 1.26 36.97
N ALA A 230 -7.82 1.28 36.57
CA ALA A 230 -8.48 2.46 35.98
C ALA A 230 -8.55 3.64 37.00
N ALA A 231 -8.67 3.35 38.30
CA ALA A 231 -8.72 4.36 39.35
C ALA A 231 -7.37 5.07 39.60
N ALA A 232 -6.25 4.51 39.10
CA ALA A 232 -4.91 5.08 39.28
C ALA A 232 -4.62 6.30 38.40
N GLY A 233 -5.40 6.51 37.32
CA GLY A 233 -5.24 7.63 36.37
C GLY A 233 -3.95 7.56 35.53
N GLU A 234 -3.93 8.30 34.42
CA GLU A 234 -2.70 8.52 33.65
C GLU A 234 -1.69 9.33 34.48
N GLY A 235 -0.54 8.76 34.75
CA GLY A 235 0.53 9.40 35.54
C GLY A 235 0.61 8.98 37.01
N ALA A 236 -0.20 8.03 37.47
CA ALA A 236 -0.03 7.47 38.83
C ALA A 236 1.27 6.65 38.89
N ALA A 237 2.25 7.15 39.62
CA ALA A 237 3.54 6.49 39.83
C ALA A 237 3.45 5.19 40.66
N GLU A 238 2.28 4.84 41.16
CA GLU A 238 2.05 3.65 41.96
C GLU A 238 0.79 2.91 41.48
N VAL A 239 1.00 1.75 40.88
CA VAL A 239 -0.04 0.72 40.74
C VAL A 239 -0.51 0.39 42.15
N PRO A 240 -1.83 0.37 42.46
CA PRO A 240 -2.31 0.02 43.81
C PRO A 240 -1.62 -1.28 44.25
N ALA A 241 -0.99 -1.26 45.42
CA ALA A 241 -0.11 -2.32 45.91
C ALA A 241 -0.77 -3.71 46.08
N PHE A 242 -2.04 -3.86 45.70
CA PHE A 242 -2.83 -5.07 45.90
C PHE A 242 -3.72 -5.49 44.73
N ALA A 243 -3.50 -5.02 43.48
CA ALA A 243 -4.14 -5.67 42.34
C ALA A 243 -3.50 -7.06 42.17
N PRO A 244 -4.25 -8.17 42.34
CA PRO A 244 -3.67 -9.50 42.19
C PRO A 244 -3.20 -9.69 40.76
N LEU A 245 -1.95 -10.16 40.56
CA LEU A 245 -1.40 -10.49 39.22
C LEU A 245 -2.18 -11.61 38.55
N TYR A 246 -2.86 -12.45 39.33
CA TYR A 246 -3.65 -13.59 38.85
C TYR A 246 -4.99 -13.60 39.62
N ALA A 247 -6.07 -13.85 38.87
CA ALA A 247 -7.40 -13.99 39.42
C ALA A 247 -8.07 -15.23 38.82
N VAL A 248 -9.16 -15.69 39.43
CA VAL A 248 -10.01 -16.73 38.84
C VAL A 248 -10.58 -16.17 37.54
N TYR A 249 -10.45 -16.94 36.42
CA TYR A 249 -10.96 -16.54 35.13
C TYR A 249 -12.45 -16.22 35.20
N ALA A 250 -12.80 -15.07 34.69
CA ALA A 250 -14.18 -14.68 34.42
C ALA A 250 -14.26 -14.06 33.02
N PRO A 251 -15.33 -14.29 32.27
CA PRO A 251 -15.52 -13.65 30.98
C PRO A 251 -15.47 -12.13 31.12
N VAL A 252 -14.63 -11.48 30.29
CA VAL A 252 -14.54 -10.02 30.26
C VAL A 252 -15.58 -9.50 29.29
N LYS A 253 -16.39 -8.53 29.71
CA LYS A 253 -17.31 -7.83 28.83
C LYS A 253 -16.54 -6.81 28.02
N ARG A 254 -16.34 -7.09 26.72
CA ARG A 254 -15.74 -6.15 25.77
C ARG A 254 -16.74 -5.04 25.44
N GLU A 255 -16.22 -3.85 25.17
CA GLU A 255 -17.00 -2.69 24.73
C GLU A 255 -16.74 -2.44 23.24
N PRO A 256 -17.78 -2.04 22.46
CA PRO A 256 -17.58 -1.65 21.06
C PRO A 256 -16.58 -0.51 20.96
N ALA A 257 -15.66 -0.63 20.01
CA ALA A 257 -14.62 0.35 19.72
C ALA A 257 -14.39 0.47 18.19
N THR A 258 -13.62 1.44 17.81
CA THR A 258 -13.05 1.55 16.47
C THR A 258 -11.52 1.54 16.61
N ALA A 259 -10.85 0.70 15.85
CA ALA A 259 -9.41 0.75 15.75
C ALA A 259 -9.01 1.66 14.59
N THR A 260 -8.26 2.71 14.89
CA THR A 260 -7.64 3.60 13.90
C THR A 260 -6.26 3.09 13.56
N LEU A 261 -6.03 2.76 12.30
CA LEU A 261 -4.78 2.18 11.83
C LEU A 261 -4.13 3.10 10.80
N ILE A 262 -2.85 3.37 10.99
CA ILE A 262 -2.03 4.17 10.08
C ILE A 262 -1.05 3.29 9.29
N PRO A 263 -0.49 3.77 8.17
CA PRO A 263 0.56 3.04 7.47
C PRO A 263 1.73 2.69 8.38
N TYR A 264 2.15 1.43 8.39
CA TYR A 264 3.23 0.95 9.25
C TYR A 264 4.53 1.75 9.12
N PHE A 265 4.88 2.21 7.91
CA PHE A 265 6.09 3.00 7.71
C PHE A 265 6.05 4.40 8.37
N ALA A 266 4.86 4.84 8.80
CA ALA A 266 4.64 6.14 9.43
C ALA A 266 4.72 6.09 10.96
N TRP A 267 4.76 4.89 11.57
CA TRP A 267 4.79 4.75 13.02
C TRP A 267 6.05 5.39 13.65
N ALA A 268 5.96 5.78 14.93
CA ALA A 268 6.98 6.47 15.72
C ALA A 268 7.37 7.89 15.23
N ASN A 269 6.89 8.35 14.07
CA ASN A 269 7.17 9.70 13.60
C ASN A 269 6.36 10.79 14.31
N ARG A 270 5.46 10.42 15.23
CA ARG A 270 4.66 11.33 16.06
C ARG A 270 5.07 11.30 17.54
N GLY A 271 6.25 10.79 17.85
CA GLY A 271 6.80 10.61 19.19
C GLY A 271 6.70 9.17 19.67
N GLU A 272 7.35 8.88 20.81
CA GLU A 272 7.34 7.55 21.43
C GLU A 272 5.92 7.17 21.87
N ASN A 273 5.46 5.98 21.49
CA ASN A 273 4.18 5.42 21.88
C ASN A 273 4.15 3.90 21.58
N GLU A 274 3.18 3.18 22.17
CA GLU A 274 2.95 1.78 21.88
C GLU A 274 2.45 1.59 20.44
N MET A 275 2.87 0.51 19.79
CA MET A 275 2.42 0.17 18.46
C MET A 275 2.20 -1.34 18.31
N THR A 276 1.20 -1.73 17.54
CA THR A 276 1.00 -3.11 17.12
C THR A 276 0.48 -3.20 15.68
N VAL A 277 1.02 -4.16 14.92
CA VAL A 277 0.48 -4.55 13.60
C VAL A 277 -0.60 -5.61 13.76
N TRP A 278 -0.40 -6.52 14.72
CA TRP A 278 -1.25 -7.68 14.92
C TRP A 278 -2.26 -7.43 16.05
N LEU A 279 -3.53 -7.27 15.69
CA LEU A 279 -4.63 -7.19 16.65
C LEU A 279 -5.19 -8.59 16.93
N ARG A 280 -5.63 -8.84 18.17
CA ARG A 280 -6.40 -10.04 18.49
C ARG A 280 -7.71 -10.04 17.70
N GLY A 281 -8.18 -11.24 17.31
CA GLY A 281 -9.50 -11.43 16.67
C GLY A 281 -10.56 -11.89 17.66
#